data_6a4593c1e0c8b08db7f30ad2f322b4db
#
_entry.id   6a4593c1e0c8b08db7f30ad2f322b4db
#
_cell.length_a   1.000
_cell.length_b   1.000
_cell.length_c   1.000
_cell.angle_alpha   90.00
_cell.angle_beta   90.00
_cell.angle_gamma   90.00
#
_symmetry.space_group_name_H-M   'P 1'
#
loop_
_entity.id
_entity.type
_entity.pdbx_description
1 polymer ?
#
loop_
_entity_poly.entity_id
_entity_poly.type
_entity_poly.pdbx_seq_one_letter_code
_entity_poly.pdbx_strand_id
1 'polypeptide(L)'
;MTRLLTILAAVLAVSSTQAQDDFPFDVTEITSFDEPWAMAFLPDGRILVTEKKGLLRLVGQDGQSFGVIRGMPDVDYFGQGGLGDVVLHPDFEDNNLVYISYAEGGVGGTRGAAVARGTLELTGRGGMLHDFEVVWRQYPKQVGFGHYGHRIAFDADGYLWISSGDRQKFTPSQDMQSNIGKVVRLHDDGSIPDDNPFVEYYSQDAFVDDEGVYPE
;
A
#
# COMPACT_ATOMS: atom_id res chain seq x y z
N MET A 1 24.07 73.54 -23.53
CA MET A 1 24.84 72.33 -23.88
C MET A 1 24.46 71.23 -22.93
N THR A 2 23.46 70.43 -23.31
CA THR A 2 22.87 69.39 -22.44
C THR A 2 23.32 68.02 -22.96
N ARG A 3 24.11 67.31 -22.18
CA ARG A 3 24.61 65.97 -22.54
C ARG A 3 23.58 64.92 -22.12
N LEU A 4 23.03 64.24 -23.11
CA LEU A 4 22.16 63.08 -22.92
C LEU A 4 23.06 61.87 -22.57
N LEU A 5 22.83 61.26 -21.38
CA LEU A 5 23.44 59.97 -20.97
C LEU A 5 22.51 58.87 -21.40
N THR A 6 22.92 58.05 -22.36
CA THR A 6 22.20 56.83 -22.78
C THR A 6 22.68 55.70 -21.93
N ILE A 7 21.83 55.12 -21.05
CA ILE A 7 22.10 53.93 -20.28
C ILE A 7 21.67 52.72 -21.12
N LEU A 8 22.65 51.91 -21.51
CA LEU A 8 22.44 50.64 -22.20
C LEU A 8 22.22 49.54 -21.16
N ALA A 9 20.98 49.08 -21.01
CA ALA A 9 20.66 47.94 -20.13
C ALA A 9 20.95 46.64 -20.89
N ALA A 10 21.97 45.91 -20.46
CA ALA A 10 22.27 44.55 -20.94
C ALA A 10 21.35 43.57 -20.24
N VAL A 11 20.40 42.95 -20.94
CA VAL A 11 19.59 41.86 -20.48
C VAL A 11 20.39 40.58 -20.59
N LEU A 12 20.90 40.05 -19.48
CA LEU A 12 21.48 38.71 -19.41
C LEU A 12 20.35 37.67 -19.47
N ALA A 13 20.19 37.03 -20.62
CA ALA A 13 19.37 35.85 -20.76
C ALA A 13 20.10 34.68 -20.09
N VAL A 14 19.64 34.28 -18.89
CA VAL A 14 20.07 33.03 -18.25
C VAL A 14 19.33 31.90 -18.95
N SER A 15 20.01 31.25 -19.90
CA SER A 15 19.54 29.98 -20.45
C SER A 15 19.71 28.91 -19.38
N SER A 16 18.63 28.48 -18.74
CA SER A 16 18.62 27.26 -17.94
C SER A 16 18.78 26.08 -18.88
N THR A 17 19.99 25.56 -19.02
CA THR A 17 20.21 24.23 -19.57
C THR A 17 19.67 23.25 -18.54
N GLN A 18 18.46 22.70 -18.76
CA GLN A 18 18.04 21.48 -18.10
C GLN A 18 19.01 20.39 -18.56
N ALA A 19 19.76 19.83 -17.60
CA ALA A 19 20.48 18.60 -17.84
C ALA A 19 19.44 17.55 -18.19
N GLN A 20 19.39 17.11 -19.42
CA GLN A 20 18.64 15.95 -19.83
C GLN A 20 19.39 14.77 -19.24
N ASP A 21 18.82 14.12 -18.22
CA ASP A 21 19.36 12.89 -17.66
C ASP A 21 19.37 11.86 -18.79
N ASP A 22 20.57 11.44 -19.18
CA ASP A 22 20.81 10.48 -20.28
C ASP A 22 20.59 9.07 -19.66
N PHE A 23 19.31 8.70 -19.45
CA PHE A 23 18.96 7.36 -18.98
C PHE A 23 19.22 6.34 -20.10
N PRO A 24 19.70 5.12 -19.77
CA PRO A 24 19.89 4.04 -20.75
C PRO A 24 18.57 3.43 -21.25
N PHE A 25 17.45 4.12 -21.06
CA PHE A 25 16.11 3.72 -21.46
C PHE A 25 15.25 4.95 -21.75
N ASP A 26 14.25 4.78 -22.60
CA ASP A 26 13.24 5.81 -22.86
C ASP A 26 12.17 5.79 -21.79
N VAL A 27 11.74 6.97 -21.32
CA VAL A 27 10.63 7.13 -20.35
C VAL A 27 9.45 7.74 -21.07
N THR A 28 8.31 7.06 -21.01
CA THR A 28 7.03 7.57 -21.51
C THR A 28 6.07 7.71 -20.36
N GLU A 29 5.60 8.94 -20.09
CA GLU A 29 4.55 9.18 -19.14
C GLU A 29 3.21 8.65 -19.70
N ILE A 30 2.56 7.73 -18.98
CA ILE A 30 1.31 7.10 -19.40
C ILE A 30 0.10 7.87 -18.83
N THR A 31 0.11 8.12 -17.52
CA THR A 31 -0.97 8.82 -16.81
C THR A 31 -0.48 9.27 -15.44
N SER A 32 -1.32 10.01 -14.71
CA SER A 32 -1.05 10.47 -13.35
C SER A 32 -2.14 10.04 -12.38
N PHE A 33 -1.77 9.91 -11.10
CA PHE A 33 -2.64 9.49 -10.01
C PHE A 33 -2.52 10.44 -8.83
N ASP A 34 -3.52 10.41 -7.93
CA ASP A 34 -3.52 11.21 -6.71
C ASP A 34 -2.94 10.38 -5.54
N GLU A 35 -1.71 10.69 -5.14
CA GLU A 35 -0.95 9.97 -4.10
C GLU A 35 -0.93 8.42 -4.32
N PRO A 36 -0.43 7.94 -5.48
CA PRO A 36 -0.35 6.50 -5.74
C PRO A 36 0.64 5.83 -4.78
N TRP A 37 0.32 4.61 -4.34
CA TRP A 37 1.21 3.86 -3.45
C TRP A 37 1.75 2.59 -4.09
N ALA A 38 0.91 1.79 -4.72
CA ALA A 38 1.30 0.53 -5.36
C ALA A 38 0.51 0.26 -6.63
N MET A 39 1.01 -0.68 -7.44
CA MET A 39 0.33 -1.17 -8.62
C MET A 39 0.54 -2.69 -8.80
N ALA A 40 -0.46 -3.35 -9.40
CA ALA A 40 -0.39 -4.75 -9.81
C ALA A 40 -0.92 -4.92 -11.24
N PHE A 41 -0.21 -5.71 -12.05
CA PHE A 41 -0.64 -6.04 -13.40
C PHE A 41 -1.61 -7.23 -13.38
N LEU A 42 -2.77 -7.06 -14.00
CA LEU A 42 -3.71 -8.14 -14.25
C LEU A 42 -3.24 -9.01 -15.44
N PRO A 43 -3.65 -10.29 -15.53
CA PRO A 43 -3.26 -11.16 -16.64
C PRO A 43 -3.66 -10.62 -18.02
N ASP A 44 -4.73 -9.84 -18.11
CA ASP A 44 -5.19 -9.20 -19.33
C ASP A 44 -4.44 -7.90 -19.71
N GLY A 45 -3.43 -7.54 -18.93
CA GLY A 45 -2.58 -6.37 -19.13
C GLY A 45 -3.11 -5.07 -18.53
N ARG A 46 -4.32 -5.05 -17.97
CA ARG A 46 -4.78 -3.89 -17.18
C ARG A 46 -4.00 -3.79 -15.87
N ILE A 47 -4.06 -2.65 -15.24
CA ILE A 47 -3.29 -2.34 -14.03
C ILE A 47 -4.24 -1.90 -12.93
N LEU A 48 -4.11 -2.50 -11.76
CA LEU A 48 -4.67 -1.97 -10.51
C LEU A 48 -3.67 -0.99 -9.90
N VAL A 49 -4.13 0.18 -9.51
CA VAL A 49 -3.30 1.20 -8.83
C VAL A 49 -4.02 1.68 -7.59
N THR A 50 -3.34 1.62 -6.45
CA THR A 50 -3.86 2.16 -5.19
C THR A 50 -3.58 3.65 -5.08
N GLU A 51 -4.58 4.42 -4.64
CA GLU A 51 -4.42 5.81 -4.20
C GLU A 51 -4.65 5.86 -2.69
N LYS A 52 -3.77 6.52 -1.94
CA LYS A 52 -3.77 6.56 -0.46
C LYS A 52 -5.13 6.89 0.16
N LYS A 53 -5.94 7.68 -0.50
CA LYS A 53 -7.28 8.07 -0.03
C LYS A 53 -8.30 6.92 0.02
N GLY A 54 -7.92 5.70 -0.36
CA GLY A 54 -8.79 4.53 -0.33
C GLY A 54 -9.38 4.16 -1.69
N LEU A 55 -8.83 4.66 -2.79
CA LEU A 55 -9.28 4.32 -4.13
C LEU A 55 -8.38 3.27 -4.76
N LEU A 56 -8.99 2.24 -5.33
CA LEU A 56 -8.33 1.27 -6.20
C LEU A 56 -8.74 1.56 -7.64
N ARG A 57 -7.78 2.04 -8.45
CA ARG A 57 -8.00 2.39 -9.86
C ARG A 57 -7.77 1.20 -10.76
N LEU A 58 -8.54 1.13 -11.84
CA LEU A 58 -8.32 0.22 -12.96
C LEU A 58 -7.96 1.04 -14.20
N VAL A 59 -6.79 0.79 -14.77
CA VAL A 59 -6.26 1.50 -15.93
C VAL A 59 -5.65 0.54 -16.95
N GLY A 60 -5.62 0.95 -18.22
CA GLY A 60 -4.88 0.25 -19.26
C GLY A 60 -3.41 0.67 -19.31
N GLN A 61 -2.57 -0.10 -19.98
CA GLN A 61 -1.15 0.22 -20.18
C GLN A 61 -0.94 1.48 -21.04
N ASP A 62 -1.96 1.89 -21.79
CA ASP A 62 -1.99 3.15 -22.56
C ASP A 62 -2.47 4.35 -21.75
N GLY A 63 -2.70 4.16 -20.43
CA GLY A 63 -3.22 5.19 -19.53
C GLY A 63 -4.72 5.42 -19.60
N GLN A 64 -5.44 4.66 -20.43
CA GLN A 64 -6.91 4.75 -20.45
C GLN A 64 -7.47 4.35 -19.07
N SER A 65 -8.21 5.25 -18.44
CA SER A 65 -8.91 4.95 -17.20
C SER A 65 -10.19 4.17 -17.48
N PHE A 66 -10.32 3.00 -16.86
CA PHE A 66 -11.55 2.21 -16.86
C PHE A 66 -12.46 2.53 -15.67
N GLY A 67 -11.94 3.17 -14.62
CA GLY A 67 -12.69 3.60 -13.43
C GLY A 67 -12.10 3.09 -12.13
N VAL A 68 -12.98 2.77 -11.16
CA VAL A 68 -12.57 2.33 -9.83
C VAL A 68 -13.10 0.93 -9.52
N ILE A 69 -12.38 0.22 -8.66
CA ILE A 69 -12.86 -1.00 -8.01
C ILE A 69 -13.56 -0.57 -6.73
N ARG A 70 -14.81 -1.00 -6.57
CA ARG A 70 -15.63 -0.76 -5.38
C ARG A 70 -15.43 -1.88 -4.35
N GLY A 71 -16.01 -1.72 -3.17
CA GLY A 71 -15.91 -2.72 -2.10
C GLY A 71 -14.64 -2.56 -1.26
N MET A 72 -13.95 -1.43 -1.39
CA MET A 72 -12.78 -1.11 -0.57
C MET A 72 -13.20 -0.78 0.86
N PRO A 73 -12.35 -1.09 1.86
CA PRO A 73 -12.61 -0.72 3.26
C PRO A 73 -12.47 0.80 3.45
N ASP A 74 -13.04 1.28 4.55
CA ASP A 74 -12.68 2.60 5.07
C ASP A 74 -11.23 2.60 5.53
N VAL A 75 -10.45 3.57 5.08
CA VAL A 75 -9.02 3.68 5.42
C VAL A 75 -8.78 4.89 6.34
N ASP A 76 -7.88 4.73 7.32
CA ASP A 76 -7.39 5.86 8.11
C ASP A 76 -6.37 6.65 7.26
N TYR A 77 -6.90 7.60 6.49
CA TYR A 77 -6.10 8.44 5.60
C TYR A 77 -5.53 9.64 6.36
N PHE A 78 -4.37 9.43 7.01
CA PHE A 78 -3.61 10.51 7.64
C PHE A 78 -2.11 10.17 7.72
N GLY A 79 -1.24 11.16 7.53
CA GLY A 79 0.21 10.99 7.56
C GLY A 79 0.68 9.97 6.51
N GLN A 80 1.29 8.87 6.96
CA GLN A 80 1.71 7.76 6.10
C GLN A 80 0.64 6.65 5.97
N GLY A 81 -0.53 6.83 6.58
CA GLY A 81 -1.64 5.90 6.48
C GLY A 81 -2.42 6.02 5.17
N GLY A 82 -3.53 5.30 5.08
CA GLY A 82 -4.38 5.20 3.90
C GLY A 82 -4.33 3.82 3.25
N LEU A 83 -4.73 3.73 1.99
CA LEU A 83 -4.61 2.52 1.19
C LEU A 83 -3.15 2.33 0.76
N GLY A 84 -2.62 1.14 0.94
CA GLY A 84 -1.23 0.79 0.66
C GLY A 84 -1.06 -0.15 -0.52
N ASP A 85 -0.58 -1.36 -0.25
CA ASP A 85 -0.22 -2.33 -1.28
C ASP A 85 -1.43 -3.00 -1.94
N VAL A 86 -1.23 -3.50 -3.14
CA VAL A 86 -2.14 -4.38 -3.86
C VAL A 86 -1.35 -5.47 -4.54
N VAL A 87 -1.70 -6.73 -4.29
CA VAL A 87 -1.10 -7.89 -4.96
C VAL A 87 -2.18 -8.89 -5.37
N LEU A 88 -1.93 -9.64 -6.43
CA LEU A 88 -2.77 -10.74 -6.84
C LEU A 88 -2.33 -12.02 -6.11
N HIS A 89 -3.28 -12.90 -5.83
CA HIS A 89 -2.97 -14.26 -5.42
C HIS A 89 -2.14 -14.97 -6.50
N PRO A 90 -1.19 -15.87 -6.17
CA PRO A 90 -0.46 -16.65 -7.18
C PRO A 90 -1.35 -17.36 -8.20
N ASP A 91 -2.49 -17.89 -7.76
CA ASP A 91 -3.49 -18.56 -8.61
C ASP A 91 -4.64 -17.62 -9.00
N PHE A 92 -4.35 -16.33 -9.22
CA PHE A 92 -5.38 -15.31 -9.50
C PHE A 92 -6.26 -15.66 -10.70
N GLU A 93 -5.73 -16.30 -11.73
CA GLU A 93 -6.50 -16.70 -12.92
C GLU A 93 -7.62 -17.70 -12.59
N ASP A 94 -7.45 -18.48 -11.52
CA ASP A 94 -8.42 -19.48 -11.06
C ASP A 94 -9.38 -18.93 -10.00
N ASN A 95 -8.88 -18.07 -9.07
CA ASN A 95 -9.63 -17.67 -7.89
C ASN A 95 -10.03 -16.19 -7.84
N ASN A 96 -9.44 -15.35 -8.70
CA ASN A 96 -9.63 -13.89 -8.74
C ASN A 96 -9.35 -13.17 -7.41
N LEU A 97 -8.55 -13.75 -6.50
CA LEU A 97 -8.25 -13.14 -5.22
C LEU A 97 -7.24 -12.02 -5.35
N VAL A 98 -7.58 -10.88 -4.75
CA VAL A 98 -6.71 -9.70 -4.63
C VAL A 98 -6.51 -9.39 -3.15
N TYR A 99 -5.29 -9.12 -2.76
CA TYR A 99 -4.90 -8.68 -1.43
C TYR A 99 -4.59 -7.20 -1.44
N ILE A 100 -5.07 -6.51 -0.43
CA ILE A 100 -4.78 -5.10 -0.21
C ILE A 100 -4.31 -4.88 1.22
N SER A 101 -3.44 -3.91 1.41
CA SER A 101 -3.08 -3.43 2.73
C SER A 101 -3.56 -2.00 2.93
N TYR A 102 -3.88 -1.65 4.17
CA TYR A 102 -4.37 -0.31 4.49
C TYR A 102 -4.12 0.03 5.96
N ALA A 103 -4.18 1.31 6.28
CA ALA A 103 -4.22 1.76 7.67
C ALA A 103 -5.67 1.69 8.17
N GLU A 104 -5.87 0.99 9.29
CA GLU A 104 -7.15 0.80 9.95
C GLU A 104 -7.19 1.56 11.28
N GLY A 105 -8.23 2.34 11.49
CA GLY A 105 -8.47 3.03 12.75
C GLY A 105 -8.81 2.06 13.89
N GLY A 106 -8.60 2.49 15.13
CA GLY A 106 -8.91 1.74 16.34
C GLY A 106 -9.46 2.63 17.44
N VAL A 107 -9.76 2.01 18.58
CA VAL A 107 -10.31 2.70 19.76
C VAL A 107 -9.29 3.71 20.31
N GLY A 108 -9.78 4.83 20.86
CA GLY A 108 -8.94 5.83 21.51
C GLY A 108 -7.95 6.56 20.59
N GLY A 109 -8.21 6.60 19.29
CA GLY A 109 -7.34 7.27 18.31
C GLY A 109 -6.10 6.45 17.95
N THR A 110 -6.09 5.16 18.28
CA THR A 110 -5.06 4.23 17.81
C THR A 110 -5.32 3.84 16.36
N ARG A 111 -4.32 3.31 15.69
CA ARG A 111 -4.39 2.79 14.32
C ARG A 111 -3.27 1.80 14.06
N GLY A 112 -3.48 0.94 13.09
CA GLY A 112 -2.51 -0.08 12.68
C GLY A 112 -2.64 -0.41 11.21
N ALA A 113 -1.69 -1.14 10.68
CA ALA A 113 -1.83 -1.73 9.36
C ALA A 113 -2.79 -2.92 9.41
N ALA A 114 -3.52 -3.14 8.35
CA ALA A 114 -4.30 -4.34 8.10
C ALA A 114 -4.05 -4.85 6.68
N VAL A 115 -4.22 -6.15 6.49
CA VAL A 115 -4.23 -6.79 5.18
C VAL A 115 -5.54 -7.54 5.03
N ALA A 116 -6.19 -7.35 3.91
CA ALA A 116 -7.42 -8.04 3.57
C ALA A 116 -7.35 -8.63 2.17
N ARG A 117 -8.18 -9.63 1.91
CA ARG A 117 -8.39 -10.21 0.59
C ARG A 117 -9.83 -10.10 0.15
N GLY A 118 -10.07 -10.18 -1.13
CA GLY A 118 -11.40 -10.23 -1.69
C GLY A 118 -11.37 -10.74 -3.12
N THR A 119 -12.49 -11.24 -3.60
CA THR A 119 -12.66 -11.72 -4.98
C THR A 119 -12.93 -10.54 -5.91
N LEU A 120 -12.08 -10.33 -6.89
CA LEU A 120 -12.21 -9.25 -7.87
C LEU A 120 -13.16 -9.66 -8.99
N GLU A 121 -14.29 -8.97 -9.11
CA GLU A 121 -15.18 -9.03 -10.25
C GLU A 121 -14.99 -7.77 -11.11
N LEU A 122 -14.52 -7.96 -12.34
CA LEU A 122 -14.32 -6.88 -13.30
C LEU A 122 -15.56 -6.66 -14.16
N THR A 123 -15.91 -5.40 -14.35
CA THR A 123 -16.95 -4.95 -15.27
C THR A 123 -16.33 -4.14 -16.41
N GLY A 124 -17.11 -3.77 -17.42
CA GLY A 124 -16.60 -2.99 -18.55
C GLY A 124 -16.01 -1.62 -18.16
N ARG A 125 -16.33 -1.10 -16.96
CA ARG A 125 -15.88 0.20 -16.45
C ARG A 125 -15.55 0.16 -14.95
N GLY A 126 -14.58 -0.68 -14.56
CA GLY A 126 -14.15 -0.85 -13.18
C GLY A 126 -14.45 -2.24 -12.67
N GLY A 127 -14.88 -2.36 -11.42
CA GLY A 127 -15.18 -3.65 -10.80
C GLY A 127 -15.61 -3.51 -9.36
N MET A 128 -15.64 -4.66 -8.67
CA MET A 128 -15.94 -4.74 -7.25
C MET A 128 -15.10 -5.82 -6.60
N LEU A 129 -14.67 -5.59 -5.37
CA LEU A 129 -14.16 -6.62 -4.48
C LEU A 129 -15.33 -7.15 -3.66
N HIS A 130 -15.61 -8.44 -3.84
CA HIS A 130 -16.60 -9.19 -3.08
C HIS A 130 -15.92 -10.01 -1.98
N ASP A 131 -16.70 -10.49 -1.03
CA ASP A 131 -16.25 -11.41 0.03
C ASP A 131 -15.01 -10.88 0.76
N PHE A 132 -15.05 -9.59 1.09
CA PHE A 132 -13.94 -8.89 1.73
C PHE A 132 -13.68 -9.46 3.12
N GLU A 133 -12.47 -9.98 3.32
CA GLU A 133 -12.03 -10.62 4.55
C GLU A 133 -10.68 -10.05 5.00
N VAL A 134 -10.58 -9.65 6.28
CA VAL A 134 -9.32 -9.22 6.87
C VAL A 134 -8.54 -10.44 7.35
N VAL A 135 -7.37 -10.68 6.74
CA VAL A 135 -6.51 -11.84 7.04
C VAL A 135 -5.39 -11.53 8.04
N TRP A 136 -5.10 -10.25 8.26
CA TRP A 136 -4.09 -9.86 9.23
C TRP A 136 -4.29 -8.41 9.71
N ARG A 137 -3.98 -8.18 11.00
CA ARG A 137 -3.91 -6.85 11.60
C ARG A 137 -2.61 -6.66 12.36
N GLN A 138 -2.04 -5.47 12.23
CA GLN A 138 -0.93 -5.03 13.08
C GLN A 138 -1.40 -4.86 14.52
N TYR A 139 -0.71 -5.55 15.43
CA TYR A 139 -1.05 -5.59 16.84
C TYR A 139 0.18 -5.29 17.72
N PRO A 140 0.03 -4.41 18.74
CA PRO A 140 -1.09 -3.52 19.06
C PRO A 140 -1.25 -2.34 18.10
N LYS A 141 -2.50 -1.92 17.88
CA LYS A 141 -2.71 -0.62 17.26
C LYS A 141 -2.08 0.47 18.13
N GLN A 142 -1.44 1.45 17.50
CA GLN A 142 -0.68 2.52 18.18
C GLN A 142 -1.21 3.89 17.82
N VAL A 143 -1.07 4.85 18.74
CA VAL A 143 -1.23 6.27 18.39
C VAL A 143 -0.08 6.71 17.47
N GLY A 144 -0.33 7.63 16.54
CA GLY A 144 0.65 8.13 15.59
C GLY A 144 0.33 7.70 14.15
N PHE A 145 0.99 8.34 13.19
CA PHE A 145 0.58 8.34 11.77
C PHE A 145 1.68 7.85 10.82
N GLY A 146 2.69 7.17 11.31
CA GLY A 146 3.84 6.75 10.52
C GLY A 146 4.24 5.30 10.72
N HIS A 147 5.13 4.86 9.84
CA HIS A 147 5.81 3.57 9.83
C HIS A 147 4.85 2.37 9.92
N TYR A 148 3.85 2.34 9.04
CA TYR A 148 2.92 1.21 8.98
C TYR A 148 3.58 -0.05 8.38
N GLY A 149 4.48 0.11 7.41
CA GLY A 149 5.04 -0.99 6.63
C GLY A 149 4.05 -1.46 5.58
N HIS A 150 3.36 -2.54 5.86
CA HIS A 150 2.28 -3.18 5.11
C HIS A 150 2.55 -3.47 3.61
N ARG A 151 3.79 -3.74 3.25
CA ARG A 151 4.11 -4.37 1.96
C ARG A 151 3.73 -5.84 2.01
N ILE A 152 3.15 -6.35 0.93
CA ILE A 152 2.66 -7.71 0.79
C ILE A 152 3.46 -8.41 -0.31
N ALA A 153 3.78 -9.68 -0.11
CA ALA A 153 4.35 -10.53 -1.15
C ALA A 153 3.94 -11.99 -0.93
N PHE A 154 3.81 -12.75 -2.01
CA PHE A 154 3.73 -14.22 -1.95
C PHE A 154 5.08 -14.81 -2.32
N ASP A 155 5.48 -15.88 -1.64
CA ASP A 155 6.61 -16.69 -2.05
C ASP A 155 6.19 -17.81 -3.02
N ALA A 156 7.18 -18.60 -3.47
CA ALA A 156 6.94 -19.68 -4.43
C ALA A 156 6.15 -20.86 -3.85
N ASP A 157 6.09 -20.96 -2.52
CA ASP A 157 5.33 -21.99 -1.80
C ASP A 157 3.90 -21.53 -1.46
N GLY A 158 3.52 -20.28 -1.84
CA GLY A 158 2.21 -19.71 -1.64
C GLY A 158 1.99 -19.07 -0.28
N TYR A 159 3.04 -18.90 0.53
CA TYR A 159 2.91 -18.17 1.79
C TYR A 159 2.83 -16.66 1.58
N LEU A 160 1.98 -16.04 2.37
CA LEU A 160 1.78 -14.60 2.43
C LEU A 160 2.80 -13.98 3.39
N TRP A 161 3.61 -13.05 2.88
CA TRP A 161 4.57 -12.27 3.67
C TRP A 161 4.12 -10.83 3.79
N ILE A 162 4.15 -10.30 5.02
CA ILE A 162 3.71 -8.94 5.32
C ILE A 162 4.81 -8.23 6.11
N SER A 163 5.23 -7.05 5.64
CA SER A 163 6.08 -6.18 6.44
C SER A 163 5.24 -5.37 7.41
N SER A 164 5.50 -5.48 8.69
CA SER A 164 4.87 -4.70 9.76
C SER A 164 5.86 -3.66 10.28
N GLY A 165 5.57 -2.39 10.09
CA GLY A 165 6.44 -1.29 10.53
C GLY A 165 6.45 -1.11 12.05
N ASP A 166 7.45 -0.40 12.55
CA ASP A 166 7.66 -0.17 14.00
C ASP A 166 6.75 0.91 14.60
N ARG A 167 5.90 1.54 13.79
CA ARG A 167 4.96 2.59 14.19
C ARG A 167 5.64 3.78 14.90
N GLN A 168 6.93 4.01 14.61
CA GLN A 168 7.79 4.98 15.30
C GLN A 168 7.89 4.70 16.82
N LYS A 169 7.82 3.41 17.23
CA LYS A 169 7.91 2.93 18.59
C LYS A 169 9.07 1.95 18.70
N PHE A 170 10.22 2.34 19.14
CA PHE A 170 11.43 1.52 19.09
C PHE A 170 11.30 0.16 19.81
N THR A 171 10.72 0.16 21.00
CA THR A 171 10.66 -1.00 21.91
C THR A 171 9.85 -2.19 21.37
N PRO A 172 8.64 -2.01 20.77
CA PRO A 172 7.82 -3.13 20.32
C PRO A 172 8.47 -4.01 19.25
N SER A 173 9.43 -3.49 18.49
CA SER A 173 10.18 -4.27 17.50
C SER A 173 10.99 -5.41 18.13
N GLN A 174 11.35 -5.32 19.41
CA GLN A 174 12.05 -6.33 20.18
C GLN A 174 11.10 -7.20 21.03
N ASP A 175 9.84 -6.85 21.10
CA ASP A 175 8.83 -7.58 21.84
C ASP A 175 8.25 -8.71 20.97
N MET A 176 8.39 -9.96 21.42
CA MET A 176 7.90 -11.15 20.72
C MET A 176 6.39 -11.34 20.85
N GLN A 177 5.73 -10.61 21.75
CA GLN A 177 4.26 -10.61 21.89
C GLN A 177 3.58 -9.54 21.03
N SER A 178 4.34 -8.88 20.17
CA SER A 178 3.86 -7.83 19.27
C SER A 178 4.28 -8.16 17.85
N ASN A 179 3.40 -7.93 16.89
CA ASN A 179 3.76 -8.03 15.48
C ASN A 179 4.23 -6.70 14.86
N ILE A 180 4.43 -5.66 15.69
CA ILE A 180 5.01 -4.37 15.30
C ILE A 180 6.52 -4.53 15.05
N GLY A 181 7.01 -3.97 13.95
CA GLY A 181 8.43 -4.04 13.57
C GLY A 181 8.90 -5.46 13.23
N LYS A 182 8.05 -6.22 12.55
CA LYS A 182 8.29 -7.62 12.15
C LYS A 182 8.07 -7.83 10.67
N VAL A 183 8.55 -8.96 10.18
CA VAL A 183 8.07 -9.57 8.94
C VAL A 183 7.25 -10.79 9.34
N VAL A 184 6.03 -10.84 8.89
CA VAL A 184 5.05 -11.88 9.24
C VAL A 184 4.89 -12.81 8.05
N ARG A 185 4.87 -14.14 8.29
CA ARG A 185 4.59 -15.19 7.31
C ARG A 185 3.31 -15.91 7.71
N LEU A 186 2.36 -15.99 6.79
CA LEU A 186 1.04 -16.59 6.99
C LEU A 186 0.71 -17.52 5.81
N HIS A 187 -0.30 -18.36 5.98
CA HIS A 187 -1.02 -18.90 4.85
C HIS A 187 -1.83 -17.79 4.16
N ASP A 188 -2.32 -18.04 2.96
CA ASP A 188 -3.09 -17.11 2.15
C ASP A 188 -4.41 -16.66 2.82
N ASP A 189 -4.96 -17.50 3.72
CA ASP A 189 -6.15 -17.23 4.52
C ASP A 189 -5.88 -16.48 5.84
N GLY A 190 -4.61 -16.16 6.11
CA GLY A 190 -4.19 -15.49 7.35
C GLY A 190 -3.87 -16.44 8.50
N SER A 191 -4.07 -17.74 8.36
CA SER A 191 -3.67 -18.72 9.38
C SER A 191 -2.15 -18.80 9.51
N ILE A 192 -1.68 -19.18 10.71
CA ILE A 192 -0.26 -19.21 11.04
C ILE A 192 0.32 -20.58 10.65
N PRO A 193 1.38 -20.63 9.83
CA PRO A 193 2.09 -21.88 9.55
C PRO A 193 2.71 -22.49 10.81
N ASP A 194 2.51 -23.78 11.02
CA ASP A 194 3.02 -24.51 12.21
C ASP A 194 4.55 -24.51 12.30
N ASP A 195 5.24 -24.34 11.17
CA ASP A 195 6.70 -24.32 11.07
C ASP A 195 7.30 -22.92 11.22
N ASN A 196 6.50 -21.91 11.56
CA ASN A 196 7.03 -20.58 11.86
C ASN A 196 7.93 -20.64 13.10
N PRO A 197 9.11 -19.97 13.10
CA PRO A 197 10.12 -20.12 14.14
C PRO A 197 9.69 -19.64 15.52
N PHE A 198 8.65 -18.83 15.61
CA PHE A 198 8.19 -18.20 16.85
C PHE A 198 6.69 -18.43 17.10
N VAL A 199 6.10 -19.47 16.53
CA VAL A 199 4.67 -19.76 16.65
C VAL A 199 4.20 -19.94 18.10
N GLU A 200 5.07 -20.39 18.98
CA GLU A 200 4.76 -20.56 20.41
C GLU A 200 4.55 -19.24 21.18
N TYR A 201 4.99 -18.11 20.62
CA TYR A 201 4.85 -16.79 21.24
C TYR A 201 3.55 -16.08 20.86
N TYR A 202 2.82 -16.59 19.86
CA TYR A 202 1.61 -15.96 19.34
C TYR A 202 0.44 -16.95 19.39
N SER A 203 -0.70 -16.53 19.92
CA SER A 203 -1.95 -17.24 19.69
C SER A 203 -2.61 -16.72 18.40
N GLN A 204 -3.33 -17.57 17.70
CA GLN A 204 -4.12 -17.14 16.52
C GLN A 204 -5.11 -16.03 16.89
N ASP A 205 -5.65 -16.05 18.09
CA ASP A 205 -6.58 -15.05 18.61
C ASP A 205 -5.96 -13.65 18.72
N ALA A 206 -4.63 -13.54 18.83
CA ALA A 206 -3.94 -12.26 18.88
C ALA A 206 -3.97 -11.51 17.54
N PHE A 207 -4.27 -12.16 16.42
CA PHE A 207 -4.28 -11.58 15.08
C PHE A 207 -5.66 -11.20 14.56
N VAL A 208 -6.72 -11.66 15.21
CA VAL A 208 -8.12 -11.59 14.69
C VAL A 208 -9.07 -10.81 15.58
N ASP A 209 -8.61 -10.14 16.61
CA ASP A 209 -9.48 -9.36 17.49
C ASP A 209 -10.04 -8.13 16.75
N ASP A 210 -11.36 -8.17 16.49
CA ASP A 210 -12.11 -7.09 15.85
C ASP A 210 -12.16 -5.81 16.68
N GLU A 211 -11.91 -5.88 17.97
CA GLU A 211 -12.05 -4.74 18.89
C GLU A 211 -10.72 -4.01 19.16
N GLY A 212 -9.58 -4.56 18.74
CA GLY A 212 -8.27 -3.93 18.92
C GLY A 212 -7.87 -3.75 20.40
N VAL A 213 -8.46 -4.56 21.28
CA VAL A 213 -8.18 -4.56 22.71
C VAL A 213 -7.28 -5.74 23.03
N TYR A 214 -6.17 -5.45 23.73
CA TYR A 214 -5.32 -6.47 24.29
C TYR A 214 -6.01 -7.20 25.42
N PRO A 215 -5.82 -8.51 25.56
CA PRO A 215 -5.94 -9.11 26.87
C PRO A 215 -4.87 -8.47 27.78
N GLU A 216 -5.28 -7.97 28.91
CA GLU A 216 -4.40 -7.48 29.97
C GLU A 216 -3.47 -8.59 30.51
#